data_7b62f730e5921cec0cb0504cfa48a56f
#
_entry.id   7b62f730e5921cec0cb0504cfa48a56f
#
_cell.length_a   1.000
_cell.length_b   1.000
_cell.length_c   1.000
_cell.angle_alpha   90.00
_cell.angle_beta   90.00
_cell.angle_gamma   90.00
#
_symmetry.space_group_name_H-M   'P 1'
#
loop_
_entity.id
_entity.type
_entity.pdbx_description
1 polymer ?
#
loop_
_entity_poly.entity_id
_entity_poly.type
_entity_poly.pdbx_seq_one_letter_code
_entity_poly.pdbx_strand_id
1 'polypeptide(L)'
;MSALTTRLAGALRDRVLSLTDTTRPEGPVFLAATLGTELAKATRLAPLEKLCKPAIVPAALTLALRDGELAPVDTALLAATGAGYTAGDVILMLGDGHANRSTRRLVAGAAAFGAGHLALGAMMLRAGIRFRPLQASIHGVAAGTASAVLLAGGRTNAPLAAYATLLAALSALATSVDESAGPAAAVLTVGGPVFLLSDALILVRGRAPEGSASARALDVGVIDTYAAAALLLLTGTAAAARHTRAS
;
A
#
# COMPACT_ATOMS: atom_id res chain seq x y z
N MET A 1 -26.40 1.19 11.36
CA MET A 1 -25.07 1.33 10.74
C MET A 1 -24.43 2.59 11.32
N SER A 2 -23.15 2.54 11.71
CA SER A 2 -22.46 3.72 12.23
C SER A 2 -22.22 4.74 11.11
N ALA A 3 -22.11 6.04 11.46
CA ALA A 3 -21.81 7.12 10.50
C ALA A 3 -20.51 6.82 9.71
N LEU A 4 -19.51 6.21 10.35
CA LEU A 4 -18.27 5.81 9.72
C LEU A 4 -18.51 4.72 8.64
N THR A 5 -19.36 3.74 8.91
CA THR A 5 -19.66 2.66 7.94
C THR A 5 -20.33 3.23 6.67
N THR A 6 -21.25 4.16 6.83
CA THR A 6 -21.93 4.81 5.69
C THR A 6 -20.93 5.65 4.86
N ARG A 7 -20.05 6.40 5.52
CA ARG A 7 -18.99 7.19 4.86
C ARG A 7 -18.01 6.31 4.11
N LEU A 8 -17.55 5.23 4.74
CA LEU A 8 -16.65 4.26 4.11
C LEU A 8 -17.29 3.64 2.86
N ALA A 9 -18.55 3.20 2.96
CA ALA A 9 -19.25 2.62 1.80
C ALA A 9 -19.39 3.62 0.64
N GLY A 10 -19.74 4.88 0.94
CA GLY A 10 -19.78 5.95 -0.06
C GLY A 10 -18.41 6.19 -0.70
N ALA A 11 -17.38 6.38 0.12
CA ALA A 11 -16.03 6.64 -0.36
C ALA A 11 -15.45 5.49 -1.20
N LEU A 12 -15.72 4.24 -0.83
CA LEU A 12 -15.31 3.06 -1.62
C LEU A 12 -16.06 3.00 -2.95
N ARG A 13 -17.38 3.25 -2.93
CA ARG A 13 -18.18 3.30 -4.16
C ARG A 13 -17.65 4.35 -5.13
N ASP A 14 -17.39 5.57 -4.65
CA ASP A 14 -16.89 6.66 -5.47
C ASP A 14 -15.51 6.31 -6.05
N ARG A 15 -14.68 5.61 -5.28
CA ARG A 15 -13.38 5.13 -5.74
C ARG A 15 -13.50 4.07 -6.84
N VAL A 16 -14.40 3.10 -6.68
CA VAL A 16 -14.67 2.10 -7.72
C VAL A 16 -15.20 2.76 -9.00
N LEU A 17 -16.11 3.72 -8.88
CA LEU A 17 -16.60 4.45 -10.04
C LEU A 17 -15.50 5.24 -10.75
N SER A 18 -14.56 5.84 -10.00
CA SER A 18 -13.43 6.56 -10.61
C SER A 18 -12.47 5.65 -11.39
N LEU A 19 -12.40 4.35 -11.07
CA LEU A 19 -11.58 3.38 -11.79
C LEU A 19 -12.17 3.00 -13.17
N THR A 20 -13.48 3.09 -13.30
CA THR A 20 -14.19 2.74 -14.54
C THR A 20 -14.56 3.97 -15.40
N ASP A 21 -14.22 5.15 -14.92
CA ASP A 21 -14.47 6.40 -15.65
C ASP A 21 -13.49 6.53 -16.83
N THR A 22 -13.98 6.27 -18.04
CA THR A 22 -13.20 6.32 -19.28
C THR A 22 -12.75 7.74 -19.66
N THR A 23 -13.33 8.79 -19.05
CA THR A 23 -12.87 10.18 -19.22
C THR A 23 -11.58 10.47 -18.45
N ARG A 24 -11.22 9.56 -17.54
CA ARG A 24 -10.04 9.61 -16.67
C ARG A 24 -9.16 8.39 -16.94
N PRO A 25 -8.18 8.48 -17.85
CA PRO A 25 -7.41 7.31 -18.30
C PRO A 25 -6.62 6.61 -17.19
N GLU A 26 -6.29 7.30 -16.11
CA GLU A 26 -5.54 6.74 -14.97
C GLU A 26 -6.29 5.62 -14.25
N GLY A 27 -7.62 5.64 -14.17
CA GLY A 27 -8.42 4.56 -13.59
C GLY A 27 -8.32 3.27 -14.40
N PRO A 28 -8.69 3.26 -15.69
CA PRO A 28 -8.47 2.14 -16.58
C PRO A 28 -7.01 1.67 -16.65
N VAL A 29 -6.02 2.57 -16.63
CA VAL A 29 -4.59 2.22 -16.58
C VAL A 29 -4.25 1.48 -15.31
N PHE A 30 -4.73 1.94 -14.15
CA PHE A 30 -4.54 1.25 -12.87
C PHE A 30 -5.11 -0.17 -12.91
N LEU A 31 -6.35 -0.34 -13.39
CA LEU A 31 -7.00 -1.64 -13.53
C LEU A 31 -6.22 -2.56 -14.49
N ALA A 32 -5.85 -2.06 -15.67
CA ALA A 32 -5.10 -2.83 -16.66
C ALA A 32 -3.72 -3.24 -16.13
N ALA A 33 -3.03 -2.36 -15.41
CA ALA A 33 -1.75 -2.66 -14.78
C ALA A 33 -1.87 -3.73 -13.69
N THR A 34 -2.90 -3.65 -12.85
CA THR A 34 -3.17 -4.62 -11.78
C THR A 34 -3.51 -5.98 -12.38
N LEU A 35 -4.55 -6.06 -13.23
CA LEU A 35 -4.98 -7.30 -13.88
C LEU A 35 -3.88 -7.92 -14.76
N GLY A 36 -3.11 -7.08 -15.47
CA GLY A 36 -1.97 -7.55 -16.25
C GLY A 36 -0.87 -8.16 -15.38
N THR A 37 -0.62 -7.60 -14.20
CA THR A 37 0.34 -8.14 -13.24
C THR A 37 -0.15 -9.45 -12.63
N GLU A 38 -1.43 -9.55 -12.27
CA GLU A 38 -2.06 -10.78 -11.79
C GLU A 38 -1.99 -11.90 -12.83
N LEU A 39 -2.37 -11.58 -14.07
CA LEU A 39 -2.26 -12.53 -15.19
C LEU A 39 -0.81 -12.97 -15.39
N ALA A 40 0.16 -12.05 -15.31
CA ALA A 40 1.57 -12.38 -15.42
C ALA A 40 2.03 -13.33 -14.32
N LYS A 41 1.60 -13.13 -13.07
CA LYS A 41 1.89 -14.02 -11.92
C LYS A 41 1.22 -15.39 -12.08
N ALA A 42 -0.05 -15.41 -12.49
CA ALA A 42 -0.80 -16.65 -12.71
C ALA A 42 -0.19 -17.52 -13.82
N THR A 43 0.27 -16.87 -14.90
CA THR A 43 0.81 -17.54 -16.12
C THR A 43 2.33 -17.59 -16.17
N ARG A 44 3.04 -16.95 -15.22
CA ARG A 44 4.52 -16.84 -15.19
C ARG A 44 5.10 -16.09 -16.39
N LEU A 45 4.38 -15.12 -16.93
CA LEU A 45 4.82 -14.28 -18.03
C LEU A 45 5.63 -13.08 -17.50
N ALA A 46 6.94 -13.29 -17.23
CA ALA A 46 7.82 -12.27 -16.70
C ALA A 46 7.88 -10.96 -17.53
N PRO A 47 7.84 -10.97 -18.88
CA PRO A 47 7.78 -9.71 -19.64
C PRO A 47 6.52 -8.89 -19.36
N LEU A 48 5.37 -9.53 -19.20
CA LEU A 48 4.11 -8.86 -18.90
C LEU A 48 4.15 -8.25 -17.47
N GLU A 49 4.72 -8.96 -16.50
CA GLU A 49 4.92 -8.43 -15.15
C GLU A 49 5.78 -7.16 -15.17
N LYS A 50 6.91 -7.21 -15.89
CA LYS A 50 7.84 -6.07 -16.00
C LYS A 50 7.20 -4.85 -16.66
N LEU A 51 6.22 -5.05 -17.52
CA LEU A 51 5.47 -3.99 -18.18
C LEU A 51 4.39 -3.42 -17.25
N CYS A 52 3.60 -4.27 -16.61
CA CYS A 52 2.39 -3.87 -15.88
C CYS A 52 2.67 -3.41 -14.45
N LYS A 53 3.46 -4.16 -13.69
CA LYS A 53 3.66 -3.89 -12.26
C LYS A 53 4.18 -2.48 -11.96
N PRO A 54 5.17 -1.92 -12.65
CA PRO A 54 5.65 -0.56 -12.38
C PRO A 54 4.62 0.54 -12.66
N ALA A 55 3.53 0.26 -13.37
CA ALA A 55 2.50 1.24 -13.69
C ALA A 55 1.40 1.36 -12.61
N ILE A 56 1.27 0.38 -11.69
CA ILE A 56 0.22 0.35 -10.66
C ILE A 56 0.27 1.61 -9.80
N VAL A 57 1.42 1.88 -9.17
CA VAL A 57 1.56 3.01 -8.25
C VAL A 57 1.50 4.36 -8.95
N PRO A 58 2.18 4.60 -10.09
CA PRO A 58 2.02 5.85 -10.84
C PRO A 58 0.58 6.14 -11.24
N ALA A 59 -0.20 5.14 -11.65
CA ALA A 59 -1.61 5.33 -11.97
C ALA A 59 -2.43 5.71 -10.73
N ALA A 60 -2.25 5.02 -9.60
CA ALA A 60 -2.89 5.36 -8.33
C ALA A 60 -2.49 6.76 -7.83
N LEU A 61 -1.21 7.14 -7.98
CA LEU A 61 -0.71 8.47 -7.65
C LEU A 61 -1.38 9.55 -8.52
N THR A 62 -1.50 9.31 -9.83
CA THR A 62 -2.14 10.25 -10.74
C THR A 62 -3.62 10.44 -10.39
N LEU A 63 -4.34 9.36 -10.04
CA LEU A 63 -5.70 9.44 -9.50
C LEU A 63 -5.75 10.34 -8.26
N ALA A 64 -4.83 10.11 -7.31
CA ALA A 64 -4.76 10.90 -6.09
C ALA A 64 -4.47 12.38 -6.33
N LEU A 65 -3.65 12.71 -7.31
CA LEU A 65 -3.30 14.10 -7.65
C LEU A 65 -4.40 14.85 -8.41
N ARG A 66 -5.20 14.15 -9.23
CA ARG A 66 -6.23 14.79 -10.08
C ARG A 66 -7.52 15.17 -9.33
N ASP A 67 -7.77 14.64 -8.16
CA ASP A 67 -9.00 14.94 -7.41
C ASP A 67 -9.02 16.36 -6.78
N GLY A 68 -8.12 17.25 -7.19
CA GLY A 68 -8.07 18.65 -6.76
C GLY A 68 -6.66 19.05 -6.28
N GLU A 69 -6.49 20.33 -5.99
CA GLU A 69 -5.21 20.90 -5.60
C GLU A 69 -4.76 20.45 -4.20
N LEU A 70 -3.47 20.19 -4.07
CA LEU A 70 -2.76 19.95 -2.82
C LEU A 70 -1.80 21.11 -2.55
N ALA A 71 -1.41 21.32 -1.29
CA ALA A 71 -0.29 22.19 -0.99
C ALA A 71 1.00 21.63 -1.62
N PRO A 72 1.96 22.47 -2.02
CA PRO A 72 3.21 22.01 -2.66
C PRO A 72 3.97 20.95 -1.85
N VAL A 73 4.00 21.10 -0.52
CA VAL A 73 4.62 20.12 0.39
C VAL A 73 3.88 18.79 0.36
N ASP A 74 2.55 18.80 0.34
CA ASP A 74 1.75 17.57 0.34
C ASP A 74 1.84 16.88 -1.03
N THR A 75 1.91 17.63 -2.12
CA THR A 75 2.23 17.11 -3.45
C THR A 75 3.60 16.44 -3.47
N ALA A 76 4.63 17.08 -2.89
CA ALA A 76 5.97 16.52 -2.81
C ALA A 76 6.02 15.24 -1.97
N LEU A 77 5.33 15.20 -0.82
CA LEU A 77 5.24 14.01 0.04
C LEU A 77 4.52 12.87 -0.66
N LEU A 78 3.42 13.17 -1.36
CA LEU A 78 2.67 12.18 -2.12
C LEU A 78 3.50 11.61 -3.29
N ALA A 79 4.24 12.48 -4.00
CA ALA A 79 5.16 12.07 -5.06
C ALA A 79 6.32 11.22 -4.52
N ALA A 80 6.90 11.60 -3.36
CA ALA A 80 7.93 10.80 -2.69
C ALA A 80 7.40 9.42 -2.27
N THR A 81 6.15 9.34 -1.80
CA THR A 81 5.47 8.08 -1.52
C THR A 81 5.37 7.21 -2.76
N GLY A 82 4.87 7.77 -3.86
CA GLY A 82 4.75 7.06 -5.13
C GLY A 82 6.10 6.57 -5.66
N ALA A 83 7.13 7.43 -5.59
CA ALA A 83 8.49 7.07 -5.99
C ALA A 83 9.06 5.92 -5.13
N GLY A 84 8.88 5.98 -3.80
CA GLY A 84 9.33 4.93 -2.88
C GLY A 84 8.65 3.59 -3.15
N TYR A 85 7.33 3.58 -3.34
CA TYR A 85 6.57 2.37 -3.65
C TYR A 85 6.94 1.79 -5.01
N THR A 86 7.02 2.62 -6.06
CA THR A 86 7.45 2.17 -7.40
C THR A 86 8.87 1.62 -7.37
N ALA A 87 9.79 2.28 -6.68
CA ALA A 87 11.16 1.79 -6.53
C ALA A 87 11.20 0.44 -5.80
N GLY A 88 10.42 0.29 -4.72
CA GLY A 88 10.27 -0.98 -3.99
C GLY A 88 9.77 -2.09 -4.90
N ASP A 89 8.73 -1.84 -5.71
CA ASP A 89 8.20 -2.78 -6.69
C ASP A 89 9.24 -3.22 -7.71
N VAL A 90 9.97 -2.28 -8.29
CA VAL A 90 11.01 -2.57 -9.29
C VAL A 90 12.14 -3.38 -8.67
N ILE A 91 12.63 -3.01 -7.48
CA ILE A 91 13.70 -3.73 -6.78
C ILE A 91 13.29 -5.18 -6.49
N LEU A 92 12.08 -5.39 -5.98
CA LEU A 92 11.58 -6.73 -5.67
C LEU A 92 11.33 -7.55 -6.94
N MET A 93 10.77 -6.95 -7.99
CA MET A 93 10.51 -7.60 -9.28
C MET A 93 11.81 -8.08 -9.96
N LEU A 94 12.88 -7.31 -9.91
CA LEU A 94 14.18 -7.69 -10.48
C LEU A 94 14.81 -8.90 -9.77
N GLY A 95 14.27 -9.29 -8.61
CA GLY A 95 14.69 -10.47 -7.85
C GLY A 95 13.94 -11.76 -8.13
N ASP A 96 12.81 -11.70 -8.84
CA ASP A 96 11.87 -12.81 -8.96
C ASP A 96 12.33 -13.94 -9.93
N GLY A 97 13.49 -13.84 -10.54
CA GLY A 97 14.01 -14.84 -11.49
C GLY A 97 14.93 -15.92 -10.92
N HIS A 98 15.24 -15.92 -9.63
CA HIS A 98 16.20 -16.87 -9.05
C HIS A 98 15.69 -17.40 -7.71
N ALA A 99 15.85 -18.70 -7.49
CA ALA A 99 15.45 -19.45 -6.29
C ALA A 99 16.08 -18.92 -4.98
N ASN A 100 16.93 -17.91 -5.05
CA ASN A 100 17.58 -17.26 -3.91
C ASN A 100 17.28 -15.77 -3.96
N ARG A 101 16.10 -15.36 -3.45
CA ARG A 101 15.83 -13.94 -3.14
C ARG A 101 16.92 -13.48 -2.17
N SER A 102 17.92 -12.78 -2.70
CA SER A 102 18.97 -12.30 -1.80
C SER A 102 18.33 -11.41 -0.72
N THR A 103 18.61 -11.67 0.54
CA THR A 103 18.16 -10.87 1.68
C THR A 103 18.43 -9.38 1.43
N ARG A 104 19.50 -9.05 0.73
CA ARG A 104 19.84 -7.66 0.34
C ARG A 104 18.76 -7.00 -0.52
N ARG A 105 18.20 -7.70 -1.52
CA ARG A 105 17.15 -7.13 -2.38
C ARG A 105 15.85 -6.95 -1.61
N LEU A 106 15.50 -7.92 -0.76
CA LEU A 106 14.33 -7.80 0.10
C LEU A 106 14.45 -6.61 1.04
N VAL A 107 15.61 -6.43 1.66
CA VAL A 107 15.91 -5.27 2.53
C VAL A 107 15.90 -3.96 1.73
N ALA A 108 16.48 -3.93 0.52
CA ALA A 108 16.47 -2.73 -0.32
C ALA A 108 15.06 -2.35 -0.77
N GLY A 109 14.24 -3.33 -1.17
CA GLY A 109 12.82 -3.10 -1.49
C GLY A 109 12.04 -2.59 -0.28
N ALA A 110 12.20 -3.24 0.88
CA ALA A 110 11.59 -2.81 2.13
C ALA A 110 12.04 -1.40 2.55
N ALA A 111 13.29 -1.03 2.33
CA ALA A 111 13.77 0.32 2.59
C ALA A 111 13.12 1.37 1.67
N ALA A 112 12.95 1.05 0.38
CA ALA A 112 12.25 1.93 -0.57
C ALA A 112 10.78 2.12 -0.20
N PHE A 113 10.06 1.03 0.11
CA PHE A 113 8.70 1.11 0.64
C PHE A 113 8.65 1.89 1.95
N GLY A 114 9.60 1.64 2.86
CA GLY A 114 9.71 2.34 4.14
C GLY A 114 9.86 3.86 3.98
N ALA A 115 10.66 4.31 3.03
CA ALA A 115 10.78 5.73 2.70
C ALA A 115 9.44 6.30 2.21
N GLY A 116 8.71 5.57 1.38
CA GLY A 116 7.35 5.92 0.96
C GLY A 116 6.38 5.98 2.15
N HIS A 117 6.45 5.01 3.07
CA HIS A 117 5.61 5.02 4.28
C HIS A 117 5.89 6.22 5.19
N LEU A 118 7.14 6.61 5.35
CA LEU A 118 7.51 7.81 6.11
C LEU A 118 6.93 9.07 5.48
N ALA A 119 7.05 9.22 4.16
CA ALA A 119 6.49 10.37 3.44
C ALA A 119 4.96 10.42 3.57
N LEU A 120 4.28 9.27 3.40
CA LEU A 120 2.83 9.18 3.51
C LEU A 120 2.35 9.46 4.95
N GLY A 121 3.03 8.89 5.94
CA GLY A 121 2.75 9.13 7.35
C GLY A 121 2.93 10.60 7.74
N ALA A 122 3.99 11.23 7.23
CA ALA A 122 4.20 12.66 7.42
C ALA A 122 3.04 13.49 6.83
N MET A 123 2.56 13.13 5.63
CA MET A 123 1.41 13.78 5.00
C MET A 123 0.13 13.58 5.81
N MET A 124 -0.14 12.36 6.32
CA MET A 124 -1.28 12.08 7.20
C MET A 124 -1.23 12.93 8.49
N LEU A 125 -0.06 13.03 9.13
CA LEU A 125 0.14 13.86 10.32
C LEU A 125 -0.10 15.36 10.03
N ARG A 126 0.33 15.84 8.87
CA ARG A 126 0.07 17.21 8.39
C ARG A 126 -1.42 17.45 8.13
N ALA A 127 -2.12 16.45 7.61
CA ALA A 127 -3.57 16.45 7.41
C ALA A 127 -4.37 16.35 8.74
N GLY A 128 -3.71 16.46 9.89
CA GLY A 128 -4.38 16.46 11.20
C GLY A 128 -4.66 15.08 11.77
N ILE A 129 -4.39 13.98 11.05
CA ILE A 129 -4.60 12.63 11.57
C ILE A 129 -3.61 12.37 12.70
N ARG A 130 -4.08 11.83 13.82
CA ARG A 130 -3.28 11.55 15.02
C ARG A 130 -3.49 10.12 15.47
N PHE A 131 -2.45 9.52 16.04
CA PHE A 131 -2.55 8.18 16.62
C PHE A 131 -3.62 8.13 17.72
N ARG A 132 -4.47 7.12 17.64
CA ARG A 132 -5.43 6.78 18.68
C ARG A 132 -4.89 5.60 19.49
N PRO A 133 -5.00 5.61 20.83
CA PRO A 133 -4.39 4.57 21.67
C PRO A 133 -4.81 3.14 21.30
N LEU A 134 -6.10 2.93 21.02
CA LEU A 134 -6.62 1.61 20.63
C LEU A 134 -5.98 1.10 19.33
N GLN A 135 -5.95 1.92 18.28
CA GLN A 135 -5.34 1.57 17.01
C GLN A 135 -3.84 1.33 17.15
N ALA A 136 -3.16 2.20 17.90
CA ALA A 136 -1.74 2.03 18.19
C ALA A 136 -1.46 0.70 18.92
N SER A 137 -2.30 0.31 19.88
CA SER A 137 -2.15 -0.95 20.61
C SER A 137 -2.40 -2.16 19.71
N ILE A 138 -3.48 -2.17 18.91
CA ILE A 138 -3.80 -3.28 18.00
C ILE A 138 -2.65 -3.49 17.00
N HIS A 139 -2.20 -2.42 16.35
CA HIS A 139 -1.13 -2.51 15.35
C HIS A 139 0.25 -2.73 16.00
N GLY A 140 0.44 -2.28 17.25
CA GLY A 140 1.63 -2.57 18.04
C GLY A 140 1.79 -4.07 18.35
N VAL A 141 0.69 -4.76 18.65
CA VAL A 141 0.69 -6.23 18.79
C VAL A 141 1.05 -6.90 17.46
N ALA A 142 0.46 -6.46 16.35
CA ALA A 142 0.78 -6.98 15.03
C ALA A 142 2.26 -6.77 14.68
N ALA A 143 2.80 -5.57 14.95
CA ALA A 143 4.22 -5.25 14.76
C ALA A 143 5.14 -6.14 15.61
N GLY A 144 4.82 -6.31 16.88
CA GLY A 144 5.57 -7.17 17.80
C GLY A 144 5.60 -8.62 17.34
N THR A 145 4.44 -9.14 16.93
CA THR A 145 4.33 -10.51 16.41
C THR A 145 5.14 -10.69 15.13
N ALA A 146 5.00 -9.79 14.15
CA ALA A 146 5.75 -9.85 12.90
C ALA A 146 7.27 -9.74 13.14
N SER A 147 7.69 -8.83 14.01
CA SER A 147 9.08 -8.65 14.38
C SER A 147 9.66 -9.87 15.08
N ALA A 148 8.91 -10.49 16.00
CA ALA A 148 9.32 -11.72 16.67
C ALA A 148 9.52 -12.87 15.68
N VAL A 149 8.59 -13.05 14.74
CA VAL A 149 8.67 -14.08 13.67
C VAL A 149 9.90 -13.84 12.78
N LEU A 150 10.14 -12.59 12.38
CA LEU A 150 11.26 -12.25 11.51
C LEU A 150 12.59 -12.45 12.23
N LEU A 151 12.73 -11.99 13.49
CA LEU A 151 13.95 -12.11 14.27
C LEU A 151 14.26 -13.55 14.70
N ALA A 152 13.24 -14.39 14.87
CA ALA A 152 13.41 -15.84 15.06
C ALA A 152 14.11 -16.50 13.85
N GLY A 153 13.96 -15.94 12.64
CA GLY A 153 14.70 -16.34 11.44
C GLY A 153 16.15 -15.85 11.37
N GLY A 154 16.61 -15.10 12.39
CA GLY A 154 17.97 -14.59 12.49
C GLY A 154 18.09 -13.06 12.50
N ARG A 155 19.19 -12.56 13.09
CA ARG A 155 19.45 -11.10 13.22
C ARG A 155 19.57 -10.36 11.87
N THR A 156 19.87 -11.07 10.79
CA THR A 156 19.93 -10.51 9.44
C THR A 156 18.58 -9.99 8.96
N ASN A 157 17.49 -10.40 9.61
CA ASN A 157 16.12 -9.92 9.34
C ASN A 157 15.75 -8.65 10.15
N ALA A 158 16.63 -8.09 10.96
CA ALA A 158 16.34 -6.88 11.74
C ALA A 158 15.83 -5.70 10.90
N PRO A 159 16.38 -5.42 9.70
CA PRO A 159 15.83 -4.36 8.84
C PRO A 159 14.39 -4.63 8.39
N LEU A 160 14.02 -5.91 8.18
CA LEU A 160 12.65 -6.29 7.83
C LEU A 160 11.69 -6.16 9.01
N ALA A 161 12.16 -6.45 10.23
CA ALA A 161 11.39 -6.22 11.46
C ALA A 161 11.15 -4.72 11.70
N ALA A 162 12.15 -3.88 11.45
CA ALA A 162 12.01 -2.43 11.51
C ALA A 162 10.99 -1.91 10.47
N TYR A 163 11.05 -2.43 9.24
CA TYR A 163 10.07 -2.13 8.21
C TYR A 163 8.64 -2.56 8.61
N ALA A 164 8.48 -3.77 9.14
CA ALA A 164 7.17 -4.26 9.60
C ALA A 164 6.58 -3.37 10.71
N THR A 165 7.44 -2.87 11.62
CA THR A 165 7.04 -1.92 12.67
C THR A 165 6.61 -0.58 12.06
N LEU A 166 7.34 -0.06 11.07
CA LEU A 166 6.97 1.18 10.38
C LEU A 166 5.64 1.05 9.63
N LEU A 167 5.43 -0.05 8.91
CA LEU A 167 4.17 -0.31 8.21
C LEU A 167 3.00 -0.44 9.19
N ALA A 168 3.20 -1.11 10.33
CA ALA A 168 2.18 -1.19 11.38
C ALA A 168 1.85 0.20 11.97
N ALA A 169 2.87 1.04 12.17
CA ALA A 169 2.65 2.42 12.61
C ALA A 169 1.87 3.23 11.56
N LEU A 170 2.18 3.12 10.27
CA LEU A 170 1.41 3.74 9.20
C LEU A 170 -0.04 3.25 9.20
N SER A 171 -0.27 1.95 9.35
CA SER A 171 -1.60 1.34 9.40
C SER A 171 -2.37 1.81 10.64
N ALA A 172 -1.71 1.93 11.81
CA ALA A 172 -2.30 2.50 13.01
C ALA A 172 -2.76 3.94 12.78
N LEU A 173 -1.94 4.75 12.10
CA LEU A 173 -2.28 6.11 11.77
C LEU A 173 -3.46 6.17 10.79
N ALA A 174 -3.43 5.37 9.74
CA ALA A 174 -4.48 5.27 8.73
C ALA A 174 -5.84 4.86 9.34
N THR A 175 -5.84 3.93 10.30
CA THR A 175 -7.06 3.50 11.02
C THR A 175 -7.49 4.48 12.12
N SER A 176 -6.67 5.47 12.44
CA SER A 176 -6.99 6.53 13.41
C SER A 176 -7.77 7.69 12.80
N VAL A 177 -8.11 7.64 11.53
CA VAL A 177 -8.89 8.67 10.83
C VAL A 177 -10.25 8.83 11.49
N ASP A 178 -10.70 10.07 11.61
CA ASP A 178 -12.00 10.44 12.17
C ASP A 178 -12.77 11.38 11.23
N GLU A 179 -13.85 11.95 11.73
CA GLU A 179 -14.74 12.81 10.94
C GLU A 179 -14.07 14.10 10.49
N SER A 180 -13.07 14.58 11.22
CA SER A 180 -12.34 15.82 10.90
C SER A 180 -11.48 15.73 9.66
N ALA A 181 -11.14 14.51 9.23
CA ALA A 181 -10.37 14.26 7.99
C ALA A 181 -11.24 14.23 6.73
N GLY A 182 -12.54 14.41 6.86
CA GLY A 182 -13.50 14.38 5.75
C GLY A 182 -13.93 12.97 5.32
N PRO A 183 -15.08 12.87 4.63
CA PRO A 183 -15.68 11.57 4.30
C PRO A 183 -14.80 10.72 3.37
N ALA A 184 -14.15 11.33 2.40
CA ALA A 184 -13.31 10.62 1.44
C ALA A 184 -12.04 10.00 2.06
N ALA A 185 -11.60 10.52 3.23
CA ALA A 185 -10.47 9.94 3.97
C ALA A 185 -10.82 8.62 4.67
N ALA A 186 -12.11 8.27 4.81
CA ALA A 186 -12.53 7.03 5.48
C ALA A 186 -11.92 5.77 4.85
N VAL A 187 -11.55 5.78 3.56
CA VAL A 187 -10.88 4.65 2.89
C VAL A 187 -9.53 4.28 3.52
N LEU A 188 -8.89 5.19 4.26
CA LEU A 188 -7.66 4.92 4.98
C LEU A 188 -7.83 3.82 6.02
N THR A 189 -9.03 3.72 6.65
CA THR A 189 -9.33 2.68 7.65
C THR A 189 -9.24 1.26 7.09
N VAL A 190 -9.33 1.11 5.77
CA VAL A 190 -9.16 -0.15 5.04
C VAL A 190 -7.77 -0.25 4.43
N GLY A 191 -7.27 0.85 3.84
CA GLY A 191 -6.00 0.86 3.11
C GLY A 191 -4.80 0.39 3.94
N GLY A 192 -4.67 0.87 5.19
CA GLY A 192 -3.59 0.48 6.09
C GLY A 192 -3.59 -1.02 6.43
N PRO A 193 -4.68 -1.57 6.98
CA PRO A 193 -4.80 -3.01 7.25
C PRO A 193 -4.62 -3.90 6.03
N VAL A 194 -5.11 -3.49 4.86
CA VAL A 194 -4.96 -4.25 3.61
C VAL A 194 -3.49 -4.26 3.15
N PHE A 195 -2.71 -3.20 3.41
CA PHE A 195 -1.27 -3.22 3.15
C PHE A 195 -0.55 -4.21 4.08
N LEU A 196 -0.88 -4.20 5.38
CA LEU A 196 -0.37 -5.20 6.33
C LEU A 196 -0.69 -6.63 5.90
N LEU A 197 -1.90 -6.87 5.40
CA LEU A 197 -2.30 -8.17 4.86
C LEU A 197 -1.45 -8.56 3.66
N SER A 198 -1.21 -7.64 2.73
CA SER A 198 -0.35 -7.88 1.56
C SER A 198 1.04 -8.37 1.99
N ASP A 199 1.67 -7.69 2.93
CA ASP A 199 3.01 -8.05 3.41
C ASP A 199 3.00 -9.37 4.21
N ALA A 200 1.95 -9.65 4.98
CA ALA A 200 1.78 -10.94 5.62
C ALA A 200 1.66 -12.08 4.60
N LEU A 201 0.95 -11.86 3.48
CA LEU A 201 0.86 -12.82 2.39
C LEU A 201 2.22 -13.11 1.75
N ILE A 202 3.13 -12.12 1.66
CA ILE A 202 4.51 -12.34 1.19
C ILE A 202 5.25 -13.33 2.10
N LEU A 203 5.08 -13.23 3.43
CA LEU A 203 5.69 -14.16 4.38
C LEU A 203 5.12 -15.57 4.26
N VAL A 204 3.81 -15.68 4.07
CA VAL A 204 3.13 -16.98 3.83
C VAL A 204 3.57 -17.56 2.49
N ARG A 205 3.63 -16.75 1.44
CA ARG A 205 4.10 -17.14 0.10
C ARG A 205 5.50 -17.75 0.15
N GLY A 206 6.39 -17.19 0.98
CA GLY A 206 7.75 -17.72 1.16
C GLY A 206 7.81 -19.15 1.71
N ARG A 207 6.72 -19.67 2.27
CA ARG A 207 6.60 -21.05 2.79
C ARG A 207 5.89 -22.01 1.83
N ALA A 208 5.20 -21.49 0.82
CA ALA A 208 4.50 -22.32 -0.16
C ALA A 208 5.50 -22.98 -1.13
N PRO A 209 5.30 -24.26 -1.52
CA PRO A 209 6.15 -24.93 -2.49
C PRO A 209 6.15 -24.17 -3.82
N GLU A 210 7.35 -23.98 -4.38
CA GLU A 210 7.47 -23.27 -5.65
C GLU A 210 6.70 -24.00 -6.76
N GLY A 211 6.02 -23.22 -7.58
CA GLY A 211 5.24 -23.75 -8.68
C GLY A 211 3.89 -24.37 -8.32
N SER A 212 3.54 -24.45 -7.04
CA SER A 212 2.24 -24.94 -6.59
C SER A 212 1.09 -23.98 -6.94
N ALA A 213 -0.14 -24.51 -6.97
CA ALA A 213 -1.34 -23.68 -7.12
C ALA A 213 -1.48 -22.66 -5.96
N SER A 214 -1.16 -23.08 -4.74
CA SER A 214 -1.18 -22.21 -3.56
C SER A 214 -0.18 -21.06 -3.68
N ALA A 215 1.03 -21.34 -4.19
CA ALA A 215 2.00 -20.27 -4.42
C ALA A 215 1.49 -19.23 -5.42
N ARG A 216 0.87 -19.68 -6.53
CA ARG A 216 0.28 -18.76 -7.53
C ARG A 216 -0.89 -17.96 -6.96
N ALA A 217 -1.77 -18.59 -6.20
CA ALA A 217 -2.89 -17.90 -5.56
C ALA A 217 -2.39 -16.83 -4.57
N LEU A 218 -1.34 -17.13 -3.81
CA LEU A 218 -0.71 -16.15 -2.92
C LEU A 218 -0.03 -15.01 -3.69
N ASP A 219 0.66 -15.30 -4.80
CA ASP A 219 1.27 -14.28 -5.66
C ASP A 219 0.21 -13.30 -6.21
N VAL A 220 -0.96 -13.80 -6.64
CA VAL A 220 -2.10 -12.98 -7.07
C VAL A 220 -2.66 -12.18 -5.88
N GLY A 221 -2.93 -12.84 -4.75
CA GLY A 221 -3.47 -12.18 -3.55
C GLY A 221 -2.58 -11.06 -3.02
N VAL A 222 -1.25 -11.19 -3.13
CA VAL A 222 -0.30 -10.11 -2.81
C VAL A 222 -0.52 -8.90 -3.72
N ILE A 223 -0.67 -9.12 -5.04
CA ILE A 223 -0.89 -8.02 -5.99
C ILE A 223 -2.23 -7.33 -5.75
N ASP A 224 -3.31 -8.10 -5.59
CA ASP A 224 -4.65 -7.55 -5.32
C ASP A 224 -4.65 -6.66 -4.08
N THR A 225 -4.16 -7.21 -2.96
CA THR A 225 -4.15 -6.50 -1.69
C THR A 225 -3.22 -5.30 -1.72
N TYR A 226 -2.06 -5.42 -2.35
CA TYR A 226 -1.11 -4.32 -2.51
C TYR A 226 -1.69 -3.18 -3.36
N ALA A 227 -2.22 -3.48 -4.54
CA ALA A 227 -2.78 -2.48 -5.44
C ALA A 227 -3.96 -1.74 -4.78
N ALA A 228 -4.88 -2.48 -4.14
CA ALA A 228 -5.97 -1.90 -3.39
C ALA A 228 -5.48 -1.00 -2.26
N ALA A 229 -4.50 -1.46 -1.46
CA ALA A 229 -3.93 -0.69 -0.37
C ALA A 229 -3.26 0.60 -0.86
N ALA A 230 -2.42 0.51 -1.89
CA ALA A 230 -1.74 1.68 -2.48
C ALA A 230 -2.75 2.72 -2.98
N LEU A 231 -3.79 2.28 -3.70
CA LEU A 231 -4.85 3.16 -4.18
C LEU A 231 -5.55 3.87 -3.01
N LEU A 232 -6.02 3.10 -2.01
CA LEU A 232 -6.78 3.65 -0.88
C LEU A 232 -5.93 4.58 -0.01
N LEU A 233 -4.66 4.22 0.24
CA LEU A 233 -3.75 5.03 1.03
C LEU A 233 -3.39 6.35 0.33
N LEU A 234 -3.02 6.32 -0.95
CA LEU A 234 -2.66 7.52 -1.71
C LEU A 234 -3.85 8.47 -1.83
N THR A 235 -5.00 7.95 -2.28
CA THR A 235 -6.19 8.77 -2.52
C THR A 235 -6.83 9.25 -1.23
N GLY A 236 -6.89 8.42 -0.19
CA GLY A 236 -7.44 8.78 1.12
C GLY A 236 -6.59 9.84 1.83
N THR A 237 -5.26 9.73 1.77
CA THR A 237 -4.37 10.75 2.36
C THR A 237 -4.47 12.08 1.63
N ALA A 238 -4.52 12.05 0.29
CA ALA A 238 -4.72 13.25 -0.50
C ALA A 238 -6.08 13.92 -0.19
N ALA A 239 -7.14 13.13 -0.02
CA ALA A 239 -8.46 13.64 0.35
C ALA A 239 -8.46 14.28 1.74
N ALA A 240 -7.79 13.68 2.74
CA ALA A 240 -7.64 14.26 4.07
C ALA A 240 -6.91 15.60 4.03
N ALA A 241 -5.80 15.68 3.29
CA ALA A 241 -5.02 16.90 3.17
C ALA A 241 -5.80 18.05 2.50
N ARG A 242 -6.62 17.73 1.48
CA ARG A 242 -7.51 18.72 0.84
C ARG A 242 -8.59 19.22 1.81
N HIS A 243 -9.21 18.30 2.54
CA HIS A 243 -10.26 18.64 3.50
C HIS A 243 -9.76 19.60 4.57
N THR A 244 -8.59 19.30 5.17
CA THR A 244 -7.96 20.17 6.17
C THR A 244 -7.59 21.55 5.63
N ARG A 245 -7.29 21.66 4.33
CA ARG A 245 -6.98 22.96 3.69
C ARG A 245 -8.24 23.79 3.43
N ALA A 246 -9.39 23.16 3.24
CA ALA A 246 -10.66 23.82 2.94
C ALA A 246 -11.45 24.22 4.20
N SER A 247 -11.14 23.63 5.36
CA SER A 247 -11.71 23.95 6.69
C SER A 247 -10.93 25.05 7.39
#